data_2c19cb22dbe2e441f10970304c923c2f
#
_entry.id   2c19cb22dbe2e441f10970304c923c2f
#
_cell.length_a   1.000
_cell.length_b   1.000
_cell.length_c   1.000
_cell.angle_alpha   90.00
_cell.angle_beta   90.00
_cell.angle_gamma   90.00
#
_symmetry.space_group_name_H-M   'P 1'
#
loop_
_entity.id
_entity.type
_entity.pdbx_description
1 polymer ?
#
loop_
_entity_poly.entity_id
_entity_poly.type
_entity_poly.pdbx_seq_one_letter_code
_entity_poly.pdbx_strand_id
1 'polypeptide(L)'
;MIYHILLAFVVTFIITVVLGKIAIPMLRSLHAQQSIREEGPESHQAKAGTPTMGGAFMMIALVLGVAIFAPWNVGTGMLLFLTLGHCLLGFFDDFVKAVKKRNLGLTAKQKLLGQFILAAIFCYFITEIMVIPTTLWIPVADVHLQLGWAYYVLAFLIIVGATNAVNLTDGLDGLASGTSAVAAIAFSVIGLMAASTTNSIGAESVAYFGAIVAAVCLGFLVYNVNPAKVFMGDTGSLALGGAFAAMAILTKTELLLVVIGGIFVMEALSVIIQVISFKTRGVRVFKMSPIHHHFELSGWAEQTVVNRFWFGGAVLAVIGVVLATITL
;
A
#
# COMPACT_ATOMS: atom_id res chain seq x y z
N MET A 1 14.90 -15.11 15.35
CA MET A 1 14.27 -14.17 14.41
C MET A 1 12.74 -14.09 14.60
N ILE A 2 11.97 -15.19 14.50
CA ILE A 2 10.48 -15.19 14.60
C ILE A 2 9.96 -14.47 15.85
N TYR A 3 10.47 -14.78 17.04
CA TYR A 3 10.03 -14.10 18.28
C TYR A 3 10.22 -12.59 18.24
N HIS A 4 11.33 -12.12 17.66
CA HIS A 4 11.59 -10.67 17.52
C HIS A 4 10.62 -10.02 16.52
N ILE A 5 10.28 -10.71 15.43
CA ILE A 5 9.30 -10.23 14.45
C ILE A 5 7.89 -10.14 15.08
N LEU A 6 7.50 -11.16 15.85
CA LEU A 6 6.23 -11.15 16.58
C LEU A 6 6.19 -10.02 17.64
N LEU A 7 7.30 -9.81 18.34
CA LEU A 7 7.40 -8.70 19.29
C LEU A 7 7.33 -7.36 18.59
N ALA A 8 8.03 -7.20 17.45
CA ALA A 8 7.95 -5.99 16.61
C ALA A 8 6.50 -5.71 16.19
N PHE A 9 5.79 -6.74 15.73
CA PHE A 9 4.37 -6.63 15.37
C PHE A 9 3.52 -6.14 16.54
N VAL A 10 3.58 -6.82 17.71
CA VAL A 10 2.74 -6.49 18.87
C VAL A 10 3.03 -5.09 19.39
N VAL A 11 4.30 -4.73 19.54
CA VAL A 11 4.68 -3.40 20.06
C VAL A 11 4.28 -2.31 19.07
N THR A 12 4.52 -2.50 17.79
CA THR A 12 4.15 -1.50 16.76
C THR A 12 2.62 -1.34 16.67
N PHE A 13 1.85 -2.43 16.80
CA PHE A 13 0.40 -2.37 16.88
C PHE A 13 -0.05 -1.49 18.05
N ILE A 14 0.51 -1.70 19.25
CA ILE A 14 0.18 -0.90 20.44
C ILE A 14 0.56 0.57 20.21
N ILE A 15 1.77 0.84 19.70
CA ILE A 15 2.21 2.20 19.36
C ILE A 15 1.20 2.87 18.41
N THR A 16 0.77 2.18 17.36
CA THR A 16 -0.18 2.72 16.38
C THR A 16 -1.52 3.06 17.03
N VAL A 17 -2.05 2.17 17.88
CA VAL A 17 -3.31 2.40 18.61
C VAL A 17 -3.17 3.60 19.55
N VAL A 18 -2.07 3.70 20.30
CA VAL A 18 -1.83 4.84 21.20
C VAL A 18 -1.73 6.15 20.42
N LEU A 19 -0.94 6.17 19.33
CA LEU A 19 -0.80 7.36 18.49
C LEU A 19 -2.14 7.76 17.85
N GLY A 20 -2.95 6.81 17.41
CA GLY A 20 -4.29 7.09 16.86
C GLY A 20 -5.21 7.78 17.87
N LYS A 21 -5.18 7.33 19.15
CA LYS A 21 -5.96 7.96 20.23
C LYS A 21 -5.59 9.43 20.44
N ILE A 22 -4.31 9.79 20.23
CA ILE A 22 -3.80 11.16 20.39
C ILE A 22 -4.02 11.97 19.12
N ALA A 23 -3.71 11.39 17.95
CA ALA A 23 -3.71 12.10 16.67
C ALA A 23 -5.12 12.44 16.17
N ILE A 24 -6.11 11.56 16.37
CA ILE A 24 -7.46 11.78 15.85
C ILE A 24 -8.11 13.08 16.38
N PRO A 25 -8.10 13.38 17.70
CA PRO A 25 -8.59 14.66 18.21
C PRO A 25 -7.84 15.86 17.63
N MET A 26 -6.50 15.74 17.46
CA MET A 26 -5.67 16.77 16.86
C MET A 26 -6.04 17.03 15.38
N LEU A 27 -6.22 15.97 14.58
CA LEU A 27 -6.64 16.09 13.19
C LEU A 27 -8.02 16.75 13.06
N ARG A 28 -8.94 16.45 13.98
CA ARG A 28 -10.25 17.11 14.04
C ARG A 28 -10.12 18.61 14.32
N SER A 29 -9.27 19.02 15.26
CA SER A 29 -9.07 20.44 15.61
C SER A 29 -8.41 21.23 14.46
N LEU A 30 -7.59 20.58 13.64
CA LEU A 30 -6.98 21.18 12.45
C LEU A 30 -7.93 21.28 11.25
N HIS A 31 -9.20 20.83 11.40
CA HIS A 31 -10.20 20.81 10.31
C HIS A 31 -9.67 20.09 9.04
N ALA A 32 -8.77 19.12 9.21
CA ALA A 32 -8.29 18.27 8.12
C ALA A 32 -9.40 17.29 7.70
N GLN A 33 -10.45 17.82 7.06
CA GLN A 33 -11.62 17.05 6.63
C GLN A 33 -11.56 16.77 5.13
N GLN A 34 -11.94 15.57 4.75
CA GLN A 34 -12.07 15.23 3.34
C GLN A 34 -13.34 15.85 2.78
N SER A 35 -13.23 16.59 1.68
CA SER A 35 -14.39 17.02 0.91
C SER A 35 -14.97 15.82 0.14
N ILE A 36 -16.24 15.53 0.39
CA ILE A 36 -16.94 14.42 -0.26
C ILE A 36 -17.25 14.78 -1.71
N ARG A 37 -17.05 13.81 -2.62
CA ARG A 37 -17.44 13.98 -4.01
C ARG A 37 -18.96 13.92 -4.14
N GLU A 38 -19.57 14.91 -4.78
CA GLU A 38 -21.03 14.98 -5.03
C GLU A 38 -21.55 13.80 -5.87
N GLU A 39 -20.67 13.19 -6.68
CA GLU A 39 -20.97 12.08 -7.60
C GLU A 39 -20.93 10.70 -6.92
N GLY A 40 -20.56 10.61 -5.63
CA GLY A 40 -20.44 9.36 -4.88
C GLY A 40 -21.81 8.82 -4.39
N PRO A 41 -21.86 7.56 -3.87
CA PRO A 41 -23.05 7.02 -3.22
C PRO A 41 -23.55 7.94 -2.08
N GLU A 42 -24.86 8.06 -1.91
CA GLU A 42 -25.47 8.91 -0.86
C GLU A 42 -25.02 8.53 0.56
N SER A 43 -24.68 7.25 0.78
CA SER A 43 -24.12 6.74 2.04
C SER A 43 -22.82 7.44 2.44
N HIS A 44 -22.06 7.95 1.49
CA HIS A 44 -20.80 8.66 1.75
C HIS A 44 -21.02 10.07 2.31
N GLN A 45 -22.19 10.68 2.11
CA GLN A 45 -22.51 12.00 2.67
C GLN A 45 -22.55 11.98 4.21
N ALA A 46 -22.94 10.85 4.80
CA ALA A 46 -22.91 10.66 6.26
C ALA A 46 -21.48 10.68 6.86
N LYS A 47 -20.45 10.53 6.03
CA LYS A 47 -19.02 10.56 6.44
C LYS A 47 -18.44 11.97 6.47
N ALA A 48 -19.24 13.01 6.15
CA ALA A 48 -18.79 14.39 6.21
C ALA A 48 -18.30 14.75 7.62
N GLY A 49 -17.15 15.40 7.68
CA GLY A 49 -16.54 15.78 8.97
C GLY A 49 -15.60 14.73 9.59
N THR A 50 -15.46 13.54 8.99
CA THR A 50 -14.43 12.59 9.41
C THR A 50 -13.05 13.15 9.03
N PRO A 51 -12.09 13.23 9.98
CA PRO A 51 -10.75 13.72 9.70
C PRO A 51 -10.01 12.77 8.73
N THR A 52 -9.20 13.35 7.86
CA THR A 52 -8.29 12.65 6.95
C THR A 52 -6.83 12.81 7.38
N MET A 53 -5.89 12.31 6.58
CA MET A 53 -4.45 12.32 6.85
C MET A 53 -4.03 11.42 8.02
N GLY A 54 -4.82 10.40 8.35
CA GLY A 54 -4.46 9.38 9.34
C GLY A 54 -3.18 8.61 8.98
N GLY A 55 -2.81 8.60 7.70
CA GLY A 55 -1.52 8.08 7.24
C GLY A 55 -0.32 8.72 7.95
N ALA A 56 -0.44 9.95 8.44
CA ALA A 56 0.65 10.61 9.15
C ALA A 56 1.05 9.88 10.44
N PHE A 57 0.10 9.56 11.31
CA PHE A 57 0.42 8.82 12.54
C PHE A 57 0.76 7.34 12.26
N MET A 58 0.22 6.75 11.18
CA MET A 58 0.64 5.43 10.72
C MET A 58 2.14 5.41 10.41
N MET A 59 2.62 6.39 9.65
CA MET A 59 4.05 6.47 9.29
C MET A 59 4.95 6.80 10.48
N ILE A 60 4.49 7.58 11.44
CA ILE A 60 5.21 7.78 12.71
C ILE A 60 5.35 6.44 13.44
N ALA A 61 4.27 5.67 13.56
CA ALA A 61 4.30 4.35 14.19
C ALA A 61 5.23 3.37 13.44
N LEU A 62 5.21 3.40 12.09
CA LEU A 62 6.08 2.59 11.25
C LEU A 62 7.56 2.93 11.51
N VAL A 63 7.91 4.22 11.50
CA VAL A 63 9.30 4.65 11.75
C VAL A 63 9.76 4.23 13.14
N LEU A 64 8.93 4.39 14.17
CA LEU A 64 9.25 3.94 15.53
C LEU A 64 9.43 2.42 15.61
N GLY A 65 8.53 1.65 14.99
CA GLY A 65 8.64 0.19 14.93
C GLY A 65 9.93 -0.26 14.24
N VAL A 66 10.24 0.34 13.08
CA VAL A 66 11.48 0.05 12.33
C VAL A 66 12.71 0.44 13.14
N ALA A 67 12.70 1.63 13.77
CA ALA A 67 13.81 2.12 14.57
C ALA A 67 14.17 1.20 15.74
N ILE A 68 13.16 0.58 16.34
CA ILE A 68 13.32 -0.28 17.53
C ILE A 68 13.71 -1.71 17.14
N PHE A 69 13.14 -2.26 16.06
CA PHE A 69 13.16 -3.70 15.83
C PHE A 69 13.85 -4.13 14.53
N ALA A 70 13.82 -3.32 13.46
CA ALA A 70 14.36 -3.75 12.19
C ALA A 70 15.90 -3.67 12.17
N PRO A 71 16.58 -4.54 11.41
CA PRO A 71 18.02 -4.44 11.23
C PRO A 71 18.38 -3.14 10.51
N TRP A 72 19.37 -2.40 11.04
CA TRP A 72 19.86 -1.16 10.44
C TRP A 72 20.84 -1.47 9.31
N ASN A 73 20.34 -1.58 8.08
CA ASN A 73 21.13 -1.83 6.89
C ASN A 73 20.55 -1.07 5.67
N VAL A 74 21.21 -1.16 4.53
CA VAL A 74 20.77 -0.47 3.30
C VAL A 74 19.38 -0.91 2.86
N GLY A 75 19.04 -2.20 3.01
CA GLY A 75 17.73 -2.73 2.67
C GLY A 75 16.60 -2.04 3.45
N THR A 76 16.76 -1.95 4.79
CA THR A 76 15.80 -1.22 5.65
C THR A 76 15.74 0.27 5.27
N GLY A 77 16.89 0.88 4.96
CA GLY A 77 16.95 2.25 4.47
C GLY A 77 16.14 2.46 3.19
N MET A 78 16.23 1.52 2.24
CA MET A 78 15.49 1.60 0.97
C MET A 78 13.99 1.36 1.15
N LEU A 79 13.59 0.46 2.05
CA LEU A 79 12.18 0.28 2.43
C LEU A 79 11.59 1.57 3.00
N LEU A 80 12.29 2.19 3.94
CA LEU A 80 11.88 3.49 4.50
C LEU A 80 11.88 4.60 3.46
N PHE A 81 12.92 4.67 2.62
CA PHE A 81 13.05 5.71 1.60
C PHE A 81 11.84 5.72 0.65
N LEU A 82 11.48 4.57 0.08
CA LEU A 82 10.39 4.51 -0.87
C LEU A 82 9.03 4.73 -0.19
N THR A 83 8.84 4.19 1.01
CA THR A 83 7.61 4.36 1.81
C THR A 83 7.41 5.81 2.24
N LEU A 84 8.41 6.41 2.87
CA LEU A 84 8.32 7.78 3.37
C LEU A 84 8.35 8.82 2.25
N GLY A 85 9.06 8.55 1.15
CA GLY A 85 9.03 9.39 -0.04
C GLY A 85 7.61 9.50 -0.62
N HIS A 86 6.90 8.36 -0.73
CA HIS A 86 5.51 8.36 -1.16
C HIS A 86 4.54 8.91 -0.10
N CYS A 87 4.84 8.72 1.19
CA CYS A 87 4.14 9.40 2.28
C CYS A 87 4.19 10.94 2.12
N LEU A 88 5.38 11.49 1.88
CA LEU A 88 5.55 12.92 1.68
C LEU A 88 4.80 13.41 0.43
N LEU A 89 4.85 12.66 -0.66
CA LEU A 89 4.10 12.98 -1.87
C LEU A 89 2.59 13.02 -1.60
N GLY A 90 2.07 12.03 -0.87
CA GLY A 90 0.67 11.97 -0.45
C GLY A 90 0.31 13.08 0.55
N PHE A 91 1.21 13.38 1.49
CA PHE A 91 1.02 14.47 2.43
C PHE A 91 0.87 15.83 1.74
N PHE A 92 1.72 16.12 0.75
CA PHE A 92 1.59 17.35 -0.03
C PHE A 92 0.29 17.39 -0.83
N ASP A 93 -0.18 16.25 -1.36
CA ASP A 93 -1.47 16.17 -2.02
C ASP A 93 -2.63 16.49 -1.08
N ASP A 94 -2.68 15.82 0.07
CA ASP A 94 -3.72 16.02 1.09
C ASP A 94 -3.66 17.45 1.66
N PHE A 95 -2.46 17.98 1.91
CA PHE A 95 -2.26 19.35 2.39
C PHE A 95 -2.80 20.38 1.40
N VAL A 96 -2.51 20.22 0.11
CA VAL A 96 -3.03 21.13 -0.94
C VAL A 96 -4.56 21.06 -1.00
N LYS A 97 -5.17 19.87 -0.88
CA LYS A 97 -6.63 19.70 -0.80
C LYS A 97 -7.22 20.44 0.40
N ALA A 98 -6.60 20.27 1.59
CA ALA A 98 -7.07 20.87 2.83
C ALA A 98 -6.97 22.41 2.80
N VAL A 99 -5.80 22.96 2.40
CA VAL A 99 -5.57 24.41 2.34
C VAL A 99 -6.46 25.08 1.30
N LYS A 100 -6.60 24.49 0.12
CA LYS A 100 -7.42 25.06 -0.97
C LYS A 100 -8.90 24.72 -0.88
N LYS A 101 -9.31 23.94 0.12
CA LYS A 101 -10.71 23.49 0.34
C LYS A 101 -11.35 22.97 -0.95
N ARG A 102 -10.63 22.12 -1.68
CA ARG A 102 -11.09 21.53 -2.95
C ARG A 102 -10.67 20.06 -3.06
N ASN A 103 -11.36 19.28 -3.89
CA ASN A 103 -11.06 17.86 -4.12
C ASN A 103 -9.80 17.61 -4.98
N LEU A 104 -9.19 18.66 -5.54
CA LEU A 104 -8.00 18.55 -6.39
C LEU A 104 -6.75 18.95 -5.61
N GLY A 105 -5.87 17.96 -5.35
CA GLY A 105 -4.55 18.13 -4.77
C GLY A 105 -3.49 18.49 -5.82
N LEU A 106 -2.42 17.70 -5.85
CA LEU A 106 -1.39 17.78 -6.89
C LEU A 106 -1.95 17.32 -8.24
N THR A 107 -1.45 17.89 -9.32
CA THR A 107 -1.80 17.40 -10.66
C THR A 107 -1.21 16.01 -10.90
N ALA A 108 -1.83 15.22 -11.79
CA ALA A 108 -1.32 13.90 -12.15
C ALA A 108 0.14 13.94 -12.63
N LYS A 109 0.53 15.00 -13.37
CA LYS A 109 1.92 15.19 -13.83
C LYS A 109 2.89 15.42 -12.66
N GLN A 110 2.49 16.20 -11.64
CA GLN A 110 3.32 16.44 -10.45
C GLN A 110 3.49 15.16 -9.61
N LYS A 111 2.41 14.41 -9.41
CA LYS A 111 2.48 13.10 -8.73
C LYS A 111 3.40 12.15 -9.47
N LEU A 112 3.21 12.01 -10.79
CA LEU A 112 4.03 11.12 -11.61
C LEU A 112 5.51 11.52 -11.63
N LEU A 113 5.82 12.82 -11.68
CA LEU A 113 7.19 13.31 -11.58
C LEU A 113 7.83 12.95 -10.23
N GLY A 114 7.11 13.16 -9.13
CA GLY A 114 7.58 12.76 -7.79
C GLY A 114 7.83 11.26 -7.69
N GLN A 115 6.91 10.44 -8.18
CA GLN A 115 7.05 8.98 -8.23
C GLN A 115 8.25 8.55 -9.10
N PHE A 116 8.46 9.21 -10.24
CA PHE A 116 9.60 8.95 -11.12
C PHE A 116 10.93 9.23 -10.41
N ILE A 117 11.06 10.38 -9.73
CA ILE A 117 12.28 10.74 -8.99
C ILE A 117 12.56 9.70 -7.90
N LEU A 118 11.54 9.34 -7.11
CA LEU A 118 11.69 8.33 -6.06
C LEU A 118 12.08 6.97 -6.63
N ALA A 119 11.46 6.54 -7.73
CA ALA A 119 11.79 5.28 -8.39
C ALA A 119 13.22 5.28 -8.96
N ALA A 120 13.66 6.38 -9.59
CA ALA A 120 15.01 6.48 -10.15
C ALA A 120 16.09 6.39 -9.06
N ILE A 121 15.90 7.09 -7.95
CA ILE A 121 16.82 7.03 -6.81
C ILE A 121 16.82 5.63 -6.20
N PHE A 122 15.65 5.05 -5.98
CA PHE A 122 15.51 3.70 -5.44
C PHE A 122 16.19 2.66 -6.33
N CYS A 123 15.94 2.69 -7.63
CA CYS A 123 16.57 1.78 -8.59
C CYS A 123 18.10 1.91 -8.59
N TYR A 124 18.63 3.13 -8.56
CA TYR A 124 20.08 3.35 -8.46
C TYR A 124 20.67 2.66 -7.23
N PHE A 125 20.07 2.85 -6.05
CA PHE A 125 20.59 2.24 -4.83
C PHE A 125 20.51 0.72 -4.82
N ILE A 126 19.41 0.14 -5.31
CA ILE A 126 19.27 -1.33 -5.32
C ILE A 126 20.19 -2.01 -6.30
N THR A 127 20.49 -1.40 -7.46
CA THR A 127 21.35 -2.02 -8.48
C THR A 127 22.83 -1.72 -8.27
N GLU A 128 23.20 -0.48 -7.92
CA GLU A 128 24.60 -0.08 -7.82
C GLU A 128 25.19 -0.27 -6.42
N ILE A 129 24.39 -0.14 -5.36
CA ILE A 129 24.86 -0.24 -3.98
C ILE A 129 24.55 -1.60 -3.37
N MET A 130 23.33 -2.11 -3.54
CA MET A 130 22.94 -3.43 -3.03
C MET A 130 23.27 -4.56 -4.01
N VAL A 131 23.61 -4.23 -5.25
CA VAL A 131 23.96 -5.18 -6.32
C VAL A 131 22.84 -6.21 -6.57
N ILE A 132 21.59 -5.78 -6.44
CA ILE A 132 20.44 -6.63 -6.75
C ILE A 132 20.37 -6.83 -8.27
N PRO A 133 20.28 -8.08 -8.75
CA PRO A 133 20.31 -8.36 -10.19
C PRO A 133 19.08 -7.81 -10.92
N THR A 134 19.28 -7.32 -12.15
CA THR A 134 18.20 -6.84 -13.04
C THR A 134 17.47 -8.00 -13.74
N THR A 135 17.15 -9.03 -12.97
CA THR A 135 16.39 -10.20 -13.40
C THR A 135 14.93 -10.08 -12.95
N LEU A 136 14.03 -10.71 -13.67
CA LEU A 136 12.65 -10.96 -13.26
C LEU A 136 12.48 -12.46 -13.04
N TRP A 137 12.08 -12.83 -11.84
CA TRP A 137 11.74 -14.20 -11.54
C TRP A 137 10.29 -14.49 -11.92
N ILE A 138 10.08 -15.59 -12.66
CA ILE A 138 8.75 -16.10 -13.02
C ILE A 138 8.44 -17.28 -12.11
N PRO A 139 7.53 -17.11 -11.12
CA PRO A 139 7.09 -18.20 -10.25
C PRO A 139 6.50 -19.35 -11.08
N VAL A 140 6.45 -20.58 -10.52
CA VAL A 140 5.94 -21.81 -11.15
C VAL A 140 6.86 -22.37 -12.24
N ALA A 141 7.34 -21.54 -13.16
CA ALA A 141 8.30 -21.96 -14.19
C ALA A 141 9.74 -21.98 -13.67
N ASP A 142 9.99 -21.32 -12.55
CA ASP A 142 11.31 -21.11 -11.93
C ASP A 142 12.34 -20.60 -12.93
N VAL A 143 11.95 -19.58 -13.71
CA VAL A 143 12.79 -18.97 -14.73
C VAL A 143 13.18 -17.56 -14.29
N HIS A 144 14.47 -17.25 -14.34
CA HIS A 144 15.02 -15.93 -14.13
C HIS A 144 15.34 -15.25 -15.47
N LEU A 145 14.50 -14.32 -15.89
CA LEU A 145 14.69 -13.55 -17.12
C LEU A 145 15.63 -12.37 -16.86
N GLN A 146 16.75 -12.34 -17.57
CA GLN A 146 17.67 -11.18 -17.52
C GLN A 146 17.09 -10.05 -18.36
N LEU A 147 16.61 -8.99 -17.70
CA LEU A 147 15.97 -7.86 -18.37
C LEU A 147 16.93 -6.70 -18.67
N GLY A 148 18.09 -6.64 -17.97
CA GLY A 148 19.03 -5.53 -18.13
C GLY A 148 18.36 -4.17 -17.89
N TRP A 149 18.52 -3.23 -18.81
CA TRP A 149 17.92 -1.89 -18.68
C TRP A 149 16.38 -1.89 -18.64
N ALA A 150 15.70 -2.89 -19.24
CA ALA A 150 14.25 -2.98 -19.21
C ALA A 150 13.71 -3.21 -17.79
N TYR A 151 14.56 -3.72 -16.87
CA TYR A 151 14.21 -3.87 -15.47
C TYR A 151 13.86 -2.52 -14.80
N TYR A 152 14.55 -1.44 -15.14
CA TYR A 152 14.25 -0.11 -14.59
C TYR A 152 12.87 0.39 -15.00
N VAL A 153 12.46 0.09 -16.23
CA VAL A 153 11.10 0.41 -16.71
C VAL A 153 10.07 -0.43 -15.94
N LEU A 154 10.34 -1.72 -15.75
CA LEU A 154 9.46 -2.60 -14.97
C LEU A 154 9.36 -2.13 -13.51
N ALA A 155 10.47 -1.84 -12.86
CA ALA A 155 10.49 -1.35 -11.48
C ALA A 155 9.70 -0.04 -11.34
N PHE A 156 9.86 0.89 -12.28
CA PHE A 156 9.05 2.11 -12.33
C PHE A 156 7.55 1.80 -12.43
N LEU A 157 7.15 0.90 -13.34
CA LEU A 157 5.74 0.51 -13.50
C LEU A 157 5.19 -0.15 -12.24
N ILE A 158 5.99 -0.98 -11.54
CA ILE A 158 5.62 -1.61 -10.28
C ILE A 158 5.40 -0.55 -9.20
N ILE A 159 6.32 0.40 -9.05
CA ILE A 159 6.23 1.46 -8.03
C ILE A 159 5.01 2.35 -8.28
N VAL A 160 4.86 2.85 -9.51
CA VAL A 160 3.73 3.70 -9.88
C VAL A 160 2.42 2.92 -9.82
N GLY A 161 2.41 1.69 -10.32
CA GLY A 161 1.24 0.81 -10.30
C GLY A 161 0.77 0.53 -8.87
N ALA A 162 1.66 0.06 -8.01
CA ALA A 162 1.32 -0.28 -6.63
C ALA A 162 0.84 0.93 -5.82
N THR A 163 1.54 2.07 -5.92
CA THR A 163 1.16 3.29 -5.19
C THR A 163 -0.22 3.80 -5.59
N ASN A 164 -0.51 3.84 -6.88
CA ASN A 164 -1.83 4.29 -7.34
C ASN A 164 -2.92 3.22 -7.10
N ALA A 165 -2.62 1.93 -7.19
CA ALA A 165 -3.58 0.86 -6.94
C ALA A 165 -4.05 0.83 -5.48
N VAL A 166 -3.12 0.97 -4.52
CA VAL A 166 -3.49 1.07 -3.09
C VAL A 166 -4.28 2.36 -2.82
N ASN A 167 -3.91 3.47 -3.44
CA ASN A 167 -4.64 4.74 -3.31
C ASN A 167 -6.07 4.63 -3.87
N LEU A 168 -6.28 3.96 -5.01
CA LEU A 168 -7.62 3.70 -5.55
C LEU A 168 -8.46 2.77 -4.66
N THR A 169 -7.82 1.92 -3.88
CA THR A 169 -8.50 1.00 -2.95
C THR A 169 -8.96 1.69 -1.66
N ASP A 170 -8.42 2.88 -1.34
CA ASP A 170 -8.78 3.66 -0.13
C ASP A 170 -10.10 4.44 -0.32
N GLY A 171 -11.15 3.75 -0.76
CA GLY A 171 -12.46 4.33 -1.03
C GLY A 171 -13.55 3.95 -0.02
N LEU A 172 -13.38 2.86 0.75
CA LEU A 172 -14.31 2.38 1.77
C LEU A 172 -13.63 2.23 3.13
N ASP A 173 -14.42 2.37 4.19
CA ASP A 173 -13.95 2.26 5.58
C ASP A 173 -13.30 0.89 5.82
N GLY A 174 -11.99 0.89 6.13
CA GLY A 174 -11.23 -0.32 6.43
C GLY A 174 -10.75 -1.10 5.21
N LEU A 175 -11.18 -0.78 3.99
CA LEU A 175 -10.84 -1.58 2.80
C LEU A 175 -9.33 -1.60 2.55
N ALA A 176 -8.71 -0.44 2.37
CA ALA A 176 -7.28 -0.35 2.09
C ALA A 176 -6.42 -0.82 3.26
N SER A 177 -6.78 -0.47 4.50
CA SER A 177 -6.01 -0.86 5.68
C SER A 177 -6.05 -2.37 5.93
N GLY A 178 -7.22 -3.01 5.80
CA GLY A 178 -7.34 -4.45 6.01
C GLY A 178 -6.68 -5.29 4.91
N THR A 179 -6.89 -4.94 3.63
CA THR A 179 -6.21 -5.60 2.51
C THR A 179 -4.70 -5.42 2.57
N SER A 180 -4.23 -4.22 2.99
CA SER A 180 -2.80 -3.96 3.20
C SER A 180 -2.22 -4.76 4.35
N ALA A 181 -2.94 -4.94 5.45
CA ALA A 181 -2.48 -5.77 6.56
C ALA A 181 -2.22 -7.21 6.11
N VAL A 182 -3.13 -7.78 5.35
CA VAL A 182 -3.01 -9.15 4.80
C VAL A 182 -1.82 -9.26 3.84
N ALA A 183 -1.67 -8.33 2.91
CA ALA A 183 -0.55 -8.31 1.97
C ALA A 183 0.80 -8.16 2.70
N ALA A 184 0.87 -7.31 3.72
CA ALA A 184 2.08 -7.08 4.51
C ALA A 184 2.49 -8.33 5.31
N ILE A 185 1.54 -9.09 5.86
CA ILE A 185 1.81 -10.38 6.51
C ILE A 185 2.43 -11.35 5.50
N ALA A 186 1.88 -11.45 4.27
CA ALA A 186 2.43 -12.31 3.24
C ALA A 186 3.88 -11.94 2.89
N PHE A 187 4.18 -10.65 2.71
CA PHE A 187 5.56 -10.20 2.48
C PHE A 187 6.49 -10.42 3.68
N SER A 188 5.99 -10.31 4.92
CA SER A 188 6.76 -10.66 6.11
C SER A 188 7.16 -12.14 6.10
N VAL A 189 6.23 -13.03 5.74
CA VAL A 189 6.49 -14.48 5.62
C VAL A 189 7.48 -14.77 4.48
N ILE A 190 7.30 -14.17 3.31
CA ILE A 190 8.22 -14.31 2.17
C ILE A 190 9.63 -13.82 2.53
N GLY A 191 9.73 -12.66 3.18
CA GLY A 191 11.00 -12.14 3.66
C GLY A 191 11.68 -13.09 4.67
N LEU A 192 10.90 -13.69 5.58
CA LEU A 192 11.40 -14.66 6.54
C LEU A 192 11.92 -15.94 5.85
N MET A 193 11.19 -16.43 4.84
CA MET A 193 11.61 -17.61 4.05
C MET A 193 12.88 -17.30 3.26
N ALA A 194 12.90 -16.20 2.52
CA ALA A 194 14.06 -15.78 1.76
C ALA A 194 15.30 -15.54 2.63
N ALA A 195 15.14 -14.98 3.83
CA ALA A 195 16.23 -14.81 4.78
C ALA A 195 16.78 -16.13 5.34
N SER A 196 15.97 -17.20 5.36
CA SER A 196 16.41 -18.52 5.80
C SER A 196 17.16 -19.31 4.73
N THR A 197 16.91 -19.01 3.45
CA THR A 197 17.49 -19.73 2.30
C THR A 197 18.61 -18.98 1.63
N THR A 198 18.54 -17.64 1.61
CA THR A 198 19.52 -16.78 1.00
C THR A 198 20.06 -15.81 2.05
N ASN A 199 21.37 -15.62 2.15
CA ASN A 199 21.96 -14.60 3.03
C ASN A 199 21.72 -13.16 2.49
N SER A 200 20.51 -12.90 1.98
CA SER A 200 20.13 -11.61 1.41
C SER A 200 19.79 -10.62 2.51
N ILE A 201 20.57 -9.54 2.62
CA ILE A 201 20.34 -8.42 3.56
C ILE A 201 18.94 -7.82 3.37
N GLY A 202 18.43 -7.79 2.12
CA GLY A 202 17.09 -7.29 1.81
C GLY A 202 15.98 -8.15 2.38
N ALA A 203 16.15 -9.48 2.39
CA ALA A 203 15.12 -10.42 2.83
C ALA A 203 14.81 -10.31 4.32
N GLU A 204 15.83 -10.23 5.17
CA GLU A 204 15.63 -10.03 6.61
C GLU A 204 14.92 -8.70 6.90
N SER A 205 15.35 -7.62 6.23
CA SER A 205 14.71 -6.32 6.35
C SER A 205 13.23 -6.37 5.97
N VAL A 206 12.88 -7.09 4.90
CA VAL A 206 11.49 -7.27 4.46
C VAL A 206 10.68 -8.07 5.49
N ALA A 207 11.26 -9.09 6.14
CA ALA A 207 10.58 -9.87 7.16
C ALA A 207 10.10 -8.97 8.33
N TYR A 208 10.98 -8.14 8.87
CA TYR A 208 10.63 -7.19 9.94
C TYR A 208 9.69 -6.10 9.43
N PHE A 209 10.01 -5.51 8.30
CA PHE A 209 9.25 -4.39 7.74
C PHE A 209 7.81 -4.78 7.41
N GLY A 210 7.60 -5.94 6.80
CA GLY A 210 6.28 -6.46 6.50
C GLY A 210 5.43 -6.66 7.76
N ALA A 211 6.01 -7.22 8.83
CA ALA A 211 5.32 -7.37 10.11
C ALA A 211 4.95 -6.02 10.74
N ILE A 212 5.85 -5.04 10.67
CA ILE A 212 5.63 -3.68 11.16
C ILE A 212 4.53 -2.98 10.35
N VAL A 213 4.56 -3.08 9.01
CA VAL A 213 3.48 -2.53 8.15
C VAL A 213 2.14 -3.17 8.48
N ALA A 214 2.10 -4.50 8.66
CA ALA A 214 0.87 -5.20 9.05
C ALA A 214 0.34 -4.70 10.40
N ALA A 215 1.21 -4.54 11.39
CA ALA A 215 0.88 -4.02 12.71
C ALA A 215 0.31 -2.60 12.65
N VAL A 216 0.93 -1.73 11.84
CA VAL A 216 0.46 -0.35 11.61
C VAL A 216 -0.93 -0.36 10.95
N CYS A 217 -1.14 -1.19 9.93
CA CYS A 217 -2.42 -1.28 9.25
C CYS A 217 -3.53 -1.78 10.18
N LEU A 218 -3.27 -2.83 10.99
CA LEU A 218 -4.23 -3.36 11.95
C LEU A 218 -4.48 -2.38 13.12
N GLY A 219 -3.45 -1.68 13.59
CA GLY A 219 -3.60 -0.64 14.61
C GLY A 219 -4.42 0.55 14.11
N PHE A 220 -4.24 0.93 12.85
CA PHE A 220 -5.06 1.95 12.18
C PHE A 220 -6.51 1.50 12.01
N LEU A 221 -6.71 0.23 11.66
CA LEU A 221 -8.03 -0.37 11.44
C LEU A 221 -8.94 -0.26 12.68
N VAL A 222 -8.39 -0.23 13.90
CA VAL A 222 -9.16 0.02 15.15
C VAL A 222 -9.97 1.32 15.08
N TYR A 223 -9.51 2.28 14.28
CA TYR A 223 -10.17 3.58 14.10
C TYR A 223 -10.80 3.76 12.73
N ASN A 224 -10.43 2.93 11.75
CA ASN A 224 -10.84 3.08 10.36
C ASN A 224 -11.94 2.08 9.93
N VAL A 225 -12.26 1.07 10.78
CA VAL A 225 -13.41 0.18 10.50
C VAL A 225 -14.72 0.96 10.54
N ASN A 226 -15.67 0.55 9.70
CA ASN A 226 -16.97 1.23 9.57
C ASN A 226 -17.79 1.22 10.89
N PRO A 227 -18.29 2.37 11.36
CA PRO A 227 -18.07 3.72 10.80
C PRO A 227 -16.70 4.31 11.17
N ALA A 228 -15.95 4.76 10.16
CA ALA A 228 -14.58 5.23 10.36
C ALA A 228 -14.51 6.52 11.19
N LYS A 229 -13.55 6.56 12.12
CA LYS A 229 -13.23 7.74 12.96
C LYS A 229 -12.16 8.62 12.33
N VAL A 230 -11.44 8.09 11.34
CA VAL A 230 -10.35 8.75 10.59
C VAL A 230 -10.13 8.06 9.26
N PHE A 231 -9.85 8.83 8.21
CA PHE A 231 -9.43 8.32 6.90
C PHE A 231 -7.92 8.36 6.75
N MET A 232 -7.40 7.41 5.98
CA MET A 232 -5.97 7.26 5.73
C MET A 232 -5.41 8.44 4.93
N GLY A 233 -6.11 8.83 3.87
CA GLY A 233 -5.70 9.83 2.90
C GLY A 233 -4.59 9.35 1.97
N ASP A 234 -4.23 10.22 1.00
CA ASP A 234 -3.13 9.96 0.08
C ASP A 234 -1.80 9.79 0.82
N THR A 235 -1.67 10.44 1.99
CA THR A 235 -0.52 10.32 2.90
C THR A 235 -0.20 8.87 3.27
N GLY A 236 -1.21 8.08 3.59
CA GLY A 236 -1.03 6.68 3.99
C GLY A 236 -1.09 5.73 2.81
N SER A 237 -2.05 5.90 1.91
CA SER A 237 -2.30 4.95 0.82
C SER A 237 -1.16 4.91 -0.20
N LEU A 238 -0.57 6.06 -0.59
CA LEU A 238 0.61 6.09 -1.44
C LEU A 238 1.84 5.48 -0.74
N ALA A 239 2.00 5.75 0.57
CA ALA A 239 3.07 5.18 1.37
C ALA A 239 3.01 3.65 1.41
N LEU A 240 1.83 3.06 1.64
CA LEU A 240 1.65 1.60 1.65
C LEU A 240 1.94 0.97 0.28
N GLY A 241 1.52 1.61 -0.81
CA GLY A 241 1.85 1.15 -2.16
C GLY A 241 3.36 1.18 -2.43
N GLY A 242 4.06 2.23 -1.98
CA GLY A 242 5.52 2.31 -2.02
C GLY A 242 6.20 1.23 -1.19
N ALA A 243 5.66 0.92 0.00
CA ALA A 243 6.14 -0.17 0.86
C ALA A 243 6.03 -1.52 0.16
N PHE A 244 4.90 -1.84 -0.46
CA PHE A 244 4.72 -3.11 -1.19
C PHE A 244 5.63 -3.23 -2.39
N ALA A 245 5.77 -2.17 -3.18
CA ALA A 245 6.72 -2.15 -4.30
C ALA A 245 8.16 -2.40 -3.84
N ALA A 246 8.60 -1.72 -2.76
CA ALA A 246 9.93 -1.90 -2.21
C ALA A 246 10.16 -3.33 -1.70
N MET A 247 9.20 -3.89 -0.94
CA MET A 247 9.29 -5.27 -0.44
C MET A 247 9.40 -6.28 -1.58
N ALA A 248 8.55 -6.16 -2.61
CA ALA A 248 8.55 -7.07 -3.75
C ALA A 248 9.87 -7.01 -4.55
N ILE A 249 10.41 -5.81 -4.78
CA ILE A 249 11.65 -5.63 -5.53
C ILE A 249 12.86 -6.17 -4.73
N LEU A 250 12.92 -5.91 -3.42
CA LEU A 250 14.01 -6.37 -2.56
C LEU A 250 14.03 -7.89 -2.38
N THR A 251 12.90 -8.55 -2.44
CA THR A 251 12.78 -10.02 -2.37
C THR A 251 12.74 -10.68 -3.75
N LYS A 252 12.82 -9.92 -4.85
CA LYS A 252 12.72 -10.43 -6.23
C LYS A 252 11.40 -11.17 -6.49
N THR A 253 10.33 -10.70 -5.87
CA THR A 253 8.98 -11.28 -5.96
C THR A 253 7.99 -10.34 -6.65
N GLU A 254 8.45 -9.62 -7.66
CA GLU A 254 7.69 -8.57 -8.36
C GLU A 254 6.37 -9.11 -8.94
N LEU A 255 6.40 -10.32 -9.53
CA LEU A 255 5.19 -10.94 -10.06
C LEU A 255 4.26 -11.45 -8.95
N LEU A 256 4.80 -11.86 -7.80
CA LEU A 256 3.97 -12.24 -6.66
C LEU A 256 3.24 -11.04 -6.06
N LEU A 257 3.75 -9.82 -6.20
CA LEU A 257 3.02 -8.62 -5.80
C LEU A 257 1.68 -8.52 -6.54
N VAL A 258 1.61 -8.93 -7.81
CA VAL A 258 0.36 -8.93 -8.59
C VAL A 258 -0.65 -9.92 -7.99
N VAL A 259 -0.18 -11.05 -7.47
CA VAL A 259 -1.04 -12.06 -6.83
C VAL A 259 -1.43 -11.62 -5.41
N ILE A 260 -0.45 -11.33 -4.55
CA ILE A 260 -0.66 -10.92 -3.16
C ILE A 260 -1.48 -9.62 -3.09
N GLY A 261 -1.18 -8.68 -3.97
CA GLY A 261 -1.90 -7.41 -4.14
C GLY A 261 -3.09 -7.49 -5.09
N GLY A 262 -3.61 -8.67 -5.39
CA GLY A 262 -4.63 -8.86 -6.43
C GLY A 262 -5.90 -8.05 -6.24
N ILE A 263 -6.28 -7.72 -5.00
CA ILE A 263 -7.37 -6.78 -4.72
C ILE A 263 -7.01 -5.38 -5.26
N PHE A 264 -5.82 -4.88 -4.98
CA PHE A 264 -5.36 -3.57 -5.49
C PHE A 264 -5.29 -3.56 -7.01
N VAL A 265 -4.81 -4.67 -7.60
CA VAL A 265 -4.76 -4.87 -9.06
C VAL A 265 -6.16 -4.83 -9.66
N MET A 266 -7.13 -5.53 -9.06
CA MET A 266 -8.52 -5.56 -9.51
C MET A 266 -9.14 -4.15 -9.47
N GLU A 267 -8.91 -3.39 -8.41
CA GLU A 267 -9.36 -2.00 -8.27
C GLU A 267 -8.78 -1.12 -9.38
N ALA A 268 -7.47 -1.15 -9.57
CA ALA A 268 -6.79 -0.36 -10.60
C ALA A 268 -7.23 -0.75 -12.02
N LEU A 269 -7.31 -2.06 -12.32
CA LEU A 269 -7.75 -2.55 -13.62
C LEU A 269 -9.20 -2.15 -13.92
N SER A 270 -10.08 -2.16 -12.92
CA SER A 270 -11.46 -1.71 -13.12
C SER A 270 -11.54 -0.26 -13.59
N VAL A 271 -10.68 0.61 -13.04
CA VAL A 271 -10.60 2.03 -13.47
C VAL A 271 -10.04 2.12 -14.88
N ILE A 272 -8.97 1.40 -15.19
CA ILE A 272 -8.35 1.40 -16.54
C ILE A 272 -9.36 0.94 -17.59
N ILE A 273 -10.03 -0.20 -17.35
CA ILE A 273 -11.05 -0.76 -18.26
C ILE A 273 -12.20 0.24 -18.44
N GLN A 274 -12.71 0.82 -17.37
CA GLN A 274 -13.78 1.80 -17.42
C GLN A 274 -13.41 3.02 -18.26
N VAL A 275 -12.23 3.60 -18.01
CA VAL A 275 -11.74 4.80 -18.70
C VAL A 275 -11.52 4.52 -20.20
N ILE A 276 -10.90 3.38 -20.53
CA ILE A 276 -10.68 2.99 -21.91
C ILE A 276 -12.01 2.79 -22.63
N SER A 277 -12.94 2.01 -22.06
CA SER A 277 -14.25 1.75 -22.67
C SER A 277 -15.04 3.04 -22.86
N PHE A 278 -15.07 3.90 -21.86
CA PHE A 278 -15.81 5.16 -21.94
C PHE A 278 -15.22 6.12 -23.00
N LYS A 279 -13.89 6.25 -23.06
CA LYS A 279 -13.22 7.10 -24.05
C LYS A 279 -13.32 6.58 -25.48
N THR A 280 -13.34 5.25 -25.68
CA THR A 280 -13.32 4.65 -27.02
C THR A 280 -14.73 4.34 -27.55
N ARG A 281 -15.66 3.97 -26.66
CA ARG A 281 -17.00 3.48 -27.04
C ARG A 281 -18.15 4.29 -26.46
N GLY A 282 -17.91 5.23 -25.53
CA GLY A 282 -18.94 5.97 -24.81
C GLY A 282 -19.75 5.13 -23.81
N VAL A 283 -19.33 3.87 -23.54
CA VAL A 283 -20.08 2.91 -22.72
C VAL A 283 -19.35 2.62 -21.42
N ARG A 284 -20.08 2.62 -20.30
CA ARG A 284 -19.59 2.17 -18.99
C ARG A 284 -19.63 0.65 -18.91
N VAL A 285 -18.51 0.00 -18.51
CA VAL A 285 -18.44 -1.45 -18.24
C VAL A 285 -19.00 -1.73 -16.83
N PHE A 286 -18.59 -0.93 -15.86
CA PHE A 286 -19.06 -1.02 -14.48
C PHE A 286 -20.03 0.14 -14.18
N LYS A 287 -20.94 -0.05 -13.21
CA LYS A 287 -21.82 1.04 -12.74
C LYS A 287 -21.02 2.26 -12.29
N MET A 288 -19.91 1.99 -11.59
CA MET A 288 -18.89 2.97 -11.18
C MET A 288 -17.55 2.26 -11.02
N SER A 289 -16.43 2.98 -11.14
CA SER A 289 -15.08 2.52 -10.81
C SER A 289 -14.43 3.49 -9.82
N PRO A 290 -13.56 3.02 -8.91
CA PRO A 290 -13.08 1.63 -8.74
C PRO A 290 -14.19 0.61 -8.44
N ILE A 291 -13.87 -0.70 -8.55
CA ILE A 291 -14.90 -1.76 -8.60
C ILE A 291 -15.68 -1.94 -7.29
N HIS A 292 -15.15 -1.53 -6.14
CA HIS A 292 -15.90 -1.56 -4.88
C HIS A 292 -17.20 -0.74 -4.99
N HIS A 293 -17.20 0.41 -5.66
CA HIS A 293 -18.40 1.20 -5.91
C HIS A 293 -19.43 0.51 -6.81
N HIS A 294 -18.97 -0.34 -7.74
CA HIS A 294 -19.88 -1.15 -8.56
C HIS A 294 -20.72 -2.08 -7.68
N PHE A 295 -20.12 -2.69 -6.65
CA PHE A 295 -20.83 -3.58 -5.74
C PHE A 295 -21.78 -2.81 -4.82
N GLU A 296 -21.39 -1.64 -4.29
CA GLU A 296 -22.27 -0.77 -3.52
C GLU A 296 -23.50 -0.37 -4.33
N LEU A 297 -23.30 0.13 -5.56
CA LEU A 297 -24.39 0.49 -6.48
C LEU A 297 -25.18 -0.72 -7.00
N SER A 298 -24.72 -1.94 -6.73
CA SER A 298 -25.44 -3.18 -6.98
C SER A 298 -26.22 -3.68 -5.76
N GLY A 299 -26.24 -2.87 -4.67
CA GLY A 299 -27.06 -3.13 -3.49
C GLY A 299 -26.33 -3.87 -2.37
N TRP A 300 -25.01 -4.01 -2.43
CA TRP A 300 -24.25 -4.58 -1.32
C TRP A 300 -23.97 -3.51 -0.27
N ALA A 301 -24.16 -3.88 1.01
CA ALA A 301 -23.71 -3.02 2.11
C ALA A 301 -22.18 -2.86 2.08
N GLU A 302 -21.67 -1.66 2.40
CA GLU A 302 -20.26 -1.33 2.43
C GLU A 302 -19.44 -2.39 3.19
N GLN A 303 -19.84 -2.76 4.41
CA GLN A 303 -19.15 -3.75 5.22
C GLN A 303 -19.11 -5.15 4.55
N THR A 304 -20.12 -5.48 3.75
CA THR A 304 -20.14 -6.75 3.00
C THR A 304 -19.09 -6.73 1.89
N VAL A 305 -18.95 -5.62 1.18
CA VAL A 305 -17.90 -5.44 0.17
C VAL A 305 -16.54 -5.58 0.83
N VAL A 306 -16.28 -4.84 1.90
CA VAL A 306 -15.01 -4.83 2.63
C VAL A 306 -14.64 -6.23 3.12
N ASN A 307 -15.56 -6.94 3.77
CA ASN A 307 -15.31 -8.29 4.30
C ASN A 307 -14.98 -9.30 3.19
N ARG A 308 -15.67 -9.22 2.05
CA ARG A 308 -15.39 -10.11 0.91
C ARG A 308 -14.06 -9.80 0.25
N PHE A 309 -13.67 -8.54 0.17
CA PHE A 309 -12.37 -8.13 -0.34
C PHE A 309 -11.24 -8.54 0.60
N TRP A 310 -11.41 -8.43 1.92
CA TRP A 310 -10.44 -8.96 2.88
C TRP A 310 -10.27 -10.47 2.73
N PHE A 311 -11.38 -11.20 2.63
CA PHE A 311 -11.33 -12.65 2.42
C PHE A 311 -10.63 -13.01 1.10
N GLY A 312 -11.01 -12.36 0.00
CA GLY A 312 -10.34 -12.54 -1.30
C GLY A 312 -8.85 -12.21 -1.25
N GLY A 313 -8.50 -11.10 -0.57
CA GLY A 313 -7.11 -10.71 -0.34
C GLY A 313 -6.35 -11.76 0.47
N ALA A 314 -6.95 -12.33 1.52
CA ALA A 314 -6.35 -13.40 2.31
C ALA A 314 -6.08 -14.66 1.48
N VAL A 315 -7.04 -15.07 0.64
CA VAL A 315 -6.84 -16.21 -0.28
C VAL A 315 -5.68 -15.94 -1.24
N LEU A 316 -5.64 -14.77 -1.86
CA LEU A 316 -4.57 -14.39 -2.79
C LEU A 316 -3.20 -14.28 -2.10
N ALA A 317 -3.17 -13.77 -0.87
CA ALA A 317 -1.95 -13.72 -0.05
C ALA A 317 -1.41 -15.12 0.25
N VAL A 318 -2.28 -16.07 0.63
CA VAL A 318 -1.90 -17.48 0.84
C VAL A 318 -1.38 -18.09 -0.46
N ILE A 319 -2.05 -17.88 -1.59
CA ILE A 319 -1.58 -18.35 -2.90
C ILE A 319 -0.19 -17.78 -3.21
N GLY A 320 0.02 -16.47 -2.99
CA GLY A 320 1.32 -15.84 -3.23
C GLY A 320 2.43 -16.41 -2.36
N VAL A 321 2.16 -16.67 -1.07
CA VAL A 321 3.11 -17.32 -0.16
C VAL A 321 3.40 -18.75 -0.62
N VAL A 322 2.38 -19.54 -0.97
CA VAL A 322 2.56 -20.91 -1.48
C VAL A 322 3.39 -20.91 -2.77
N LEU A 323 3.15 -19.99 -3.70
CA LEU A 323 3.96 -19.87 -4.91
C LEU A 323 5.41 -19.51 -4.58
N ALA A 324 5.66 -18.69 -3.55
CA ALA A 324 7.02 -18.40 -3.09
C ALA A 324 7.72 -19.63 -2.49
N THR A 325 6.98 -20.57 -1.83
CA THR A 325 7.58 -21.78 -1.23
C THR A 325 8.05 -22.81 -2.27
N ILE A 326 7.56 -22.75 -3.49
CA ILE A 326 7.93 -23.72 -4.55
C ILE A 326 9.38 -23.49 -5.02
N THR A 327 9.92 -22.28 -4.78
CA THR A 327 11.17 -21.83 -5.39
C THR A 327 12.15 -21.16 -4.40
N LEU A 328 11.74 -20.79 -3.21
CA LEU A 328 12.62 -20.31 -2.14
C LEU A 328 13.01 -21.46 -1.20
#